data_38e98e59e0f274cdf9ec9d24124456cf
#
_entry.id   38e98e59e0f274cdf9ec9d24124456cf
#
_cell.length_a   1.000
_cell.length_b   1.000
_cell.length_c   1.000
_cell.angle_alpha   90.00
_cell.angle_beta   90.00
_cell.angle_gamma   90.00
#
_symmetry.space_group_name_H-M   'P 1'
#
loop_
_entity.id
_entity.type
_entity.pdbx_description
1 polymer ?
#
loop_
_entity_poly.entity_id
_entity_poly.type
_entity_poly.pdbx_seq_one_letter_code
_entity_poly.pdbx_strand_id
1 'polypeptide(L)'
;MSTVTLSLISHTNVGKTTLARTLLQRDVGEVFDQAHVTEVSEAHELVAAGDDRLLLWDTPGLGDSARLVARVKKEGNPLGWLLHQVWDRTRDRALYSSQEAVRNIQSDADVVLYLVNASEEPGDAGYVAHELELLGWIGKPVI
;
A
#
# COMPACT_ATOMS: atom_id res chain seq x y z
N MET A 1 26.87 -5.08 -2.05
CA MET A 1 25.58 -4.94 -2.73
C MET A 1 24.51 -4.56 -1.72
N SER A 2 23.86 -3.45 -1.96
CA SER A 2 22.77 -2.97 -1.10
C SER A 2 21.50 -2.83 -1.92
N THR A 3 20.37 -3.27 -1.35
CA THR A 3 19.06 -3.05 -1.94
C THR A 3 18.17 -2.35 -0.92
N VAL A 4 17.65 -1.20 -1.31
CA VAL A 4 16.65 -0.46 -0.53
C VAL A 4 15.31 -0.57 -1.24
N THR A 5 14.27 -0.90 -0.50
CA THR A 5 12.94 -1.12 -1.06
C THR A 5 11.95 -0.11 -0.48
N LEU A 6 11.37 0.67 -1.38
CA LEU A 6 10.28 1.58 -1.07
C LEU A 6 8.97 0.90 -1.43
N SER A 7 7.99 0.91 -0.54
CA SER A 7 6.63 0.46 -0.85
C SER A 7 5.69 1.64 -0.88
N LEU A 8 5.06 1.83 -2.03
CA LEU A 8 4.10 2.89 -2.26
C LEU A 8 2.70 2.40 -1.90
N ILE A 9 2.08 3.04 -0.93
CA ILE A 9 0.76 2.67 -0.43
C ILE A 9 -0.14 3.88 -0.29
N SER A 10 -1.42 3.70 -0.51
CA SER A 10 -2.44 4.74 -0.37
C SER A 10 -3.82 4.14 -0.16
N HIS A 11 -4.78 4.99 0.18
CA HIS A 11 -6.18 4.65 -0.04
C HIS A 11 -6.44 4.44 -1.54
N THR A 12 -7.46 3.65 -1.86
CA THR A 12 -7.85 3.43 -3.27
C THR A 12 -8.08 4.75 -4.01
N ASN A 13 -7.64 4.81 -5.27
CA ASN A 13 -7.91 5.93 -6.20
C ASN A 13 -7.23 7.27 -5.87
N VAL A 14 -6.07 7.27 -5.22
CA VAL A 14 -5.31 8.49 -4.90
C VAL A 14 -4.26 8.84 -5.96
N GLY A 15 -4.16 8.07 -7.04
CA GLY A 15 -3.18 8.33 -8.11
C GLY A 15 -1.82 7.65 -7.90
N LYS A 16 -1.79 6.59 -7.11
CA LYS A 16 -0.57 5.84 -6.77
C LYS A 16 0.17 5.30 -8.01
N THR A 17 -0.54 4.67 -8.94
CA THR A 17 0.05 4.15 -10.19
C THR A 17 0.56 5.27 -11.07
N THR A 18 -0.12 6.41 -11.12
CA THR A 18 0.33 7.59 -11.87
C THR A 18 1.63 8.13 -11.29
N LEU A 19 1.75 8.19 -9.97
CA LEU A 19 3.00 8.60 -9.32
C LEU A 19 4.13 7.61 -9.63
N ALA A 20 3.86 6.32 -9.56
CA ALA A 20 4.85 5.29 -9.88
C ALA A 20 5.38 5.44 -11.30
N ARG A 21 4.53 5.69 -12.29
CA ARG A 21 4.94 5.99 -13.66
C ARG A 21 5.85 7.20 -13.75
N THR A 22 5.48 8.27 -13.07
CA THR A 22 6.27 9.50 -13.06
C THR A 22 7.66 9.26 -12.48
N LEU A 23 7.75 8.54 -11.36
CA LEU A 23 9.03 8.24 -10.72
C LEU A 23 9.91 7.33 -11.58
N LEU A 24 9.32 6.36 -12.25
CA LEU A 24 10.04 5.42 -13.11
C LEU A 24 10.32 5.98 -14.50
N GLN A 25 9.72 7.09 -14.88
CA GLN A 25 9.82 7.72 -16.20
C GLN A 25 9.46 6.76 -17.35
N ARG A 26 8.55 5.86 -17.09
CA ARG A 26 8.05 4.86 -18.06
C ARG A 26 6.63 4.45 -17.72
N ASP A 27 5.95 3.89 -18.71
CA ASP A 27 4.61 3.35 -18.50
C ASP A 27 4.71 2.05 -17.69
N VAL A 28 4.13 2.08 -16.51
CA VAL A 28 3.95 0.91 -15.65
C VAL A 28 2.48 0.80 -15.29
N GLY A 29 1.96 -0.41 -15.34
CA GLY A 29 0.53 -0.65 -15.15
C GLY A 29 -0.32 -0.02 -16.26
N GLU A 30 -1.61 -0.15 -16.14
CA GLU A 30 -2.58 0.44 -17.05
C GLU A 30 -3.30 1.58 -16.35
N VAL A 31 -3.23 2.79 -16.91
CA VAL A 31 -4.05 3.92 -16.44
C VAL A 31 -5.20 4.07 -17.41
N PHE A 32 -6.38 3.68 -16.99
CA PHE A 32 -7.61 3.97 -17.68
C PHE A 32 -8.27 5.21 -17.06
N ASP A 33 -9.18 5.84 -17.77
CA ASP A 33 -10.05 6.89 -17.24
C ASP A 33 -10.93 6.39 -16.08
N GLN A 34 -11.04 5.08 -15.94
CA GLN A 34 -11.65 4.44 -14.79
C GLN A 34 -10.58 4.04 -13.79
N ALA A 35 -10.92 4.09 -12.52
CA ALA A 35 -10.03 3.74 -11.43
C ALA A 35 -9.32 2.39 -11.67
N HIS A 36 -8.01 2.45 -11.86
CA HIS A 36 -7.20 1.25 -11.97
C HIS A 36 -6.97 0.67 -10.59
N VAL A 37 -7.31 -0.60 -10.43
CA VAL A 37 -7.09 -1.33 -9.18
C VAL A 37 -5.90 -2.26 -9.38
N THR A 38 -4.79 -1.97 -8.69
CA THR A 38 -3.67 -2.90 -8.56
C THR A 38 -4.12 -4.03 -7.64
N GLU A 39 -4.21 -5.24 -8.16
CA GLU A 39 -4.66 -6.40 -7.38
C GLU A 39 -3.53 -7.12 -6.67
N VAL A 40 -2.34 -7.05 -7.21
CA VAL A 40 -1.12 -7.64 -6.66
C VAL A 40 -0.01 -6.62 -6.64
N SER A 41 0.91 -6.76 -5.69
CA SER A 41 2.07 -5.87 -5.61
C SER A 41 3.03 -6.12 -6.77
N GLU A 42 3.52 -5.06 -7.40
CA GLU A 42 4.47 -5.10 -8.50
C GLU A 42 5.76 -4.35 -8.14
N ALA A 43 6.90 -4.99 -8.35
CA ALA A 43 8.22 -4.41 -8.08
C ALA A 43 8.83 -3.80 -9.35
N HIS A 44 9.42 -2.62 -9.21
CA HIS A 44 10.11 -1.92 -10.28
C HIS A 44 11.46 -1.40 -9.79
N GLU A 45 12.49 -1.55 -10.60
CA GLU A 45 13.79 -0.92 -10.33
C GLU A 45 13.70 0.58 -10.63
N LEU A 46 13.90 1.39 -9.60
CA LEU A 46 13.88 2.85 -9.73
C LEU A 46 15.25 3.39 -10.12
N VAL A 47 16.30 2.92 -9.45
CA VAL A 47 17.68 3.31 -9.70
C VAL A 47 18.60 2.12 -9.44
N ALA A 48 19.63 1.98 -10.26
CA ALA A 48 20.75 1.07 -10.02
C ALA A 48 22.06 1.83 -10.14
N ALA A 49 22.98 1.63 -9.20
CA ALA A 49 24.31 2.22 -9.18
C ALA A 49 25.33 1.16 -8.76
N GLY A 50 26.06 0.62 -9.74
CA GLY A 50 26.91 -0.54 -9.51
C GLY A 50 26.10 -1.74 -9.08
N ASP A 51 26.40 -2.29 -7.90
CA ASP A 51 25.65 -3.42 -7.31
C ASP A 51 24.50 -2.96 -6.39
N ASP A 52 24.36 -1.66 -6.17
CA ASP A 52 23.32 -1.11 -5.32
C ASP A 52 22.05 -0.84 -6.12
N ARG A 53 20.89 -1.08 -5.49
CA ARG A 53 19.59 -0.93 -6.13
C ARG A 53 18.60 -0.23 -5.22
N LEU A 54 17.74 0.59 -5.84
CA LEU A 54 16.55 1.15 -5.22
C LEU A 54 15.33 0.58 -5.94
N LEU A 55 14.52 -0.16 -5.23
CA LEU A 55 13.30 -0.77 -5.75
C LEU A 55 12.07 -0.01 -5.28
N LEU A 56 11.07 0.08 -6.14
CA LEU A 56 9.76 0.62 -5.82
C LEU A 56 8.71 -0.47 -5.99
N TRP A 57 7.98 -0.75 -4.92
CA TRP A 57 6.80 -1.60 -4.97
C TRP A 57 5.54 -0.75 -5.13
N ASP A 58 4.76 -1.02 -6.17
CA ASP A 58 3.39 -0.54 -6.29
C ASP A 58 2.46 -1.59 -5.68
N THR A 59 1.80 -1.24 -4.59
CA THR A 59 0.93 -2.16 -3.85
C THR A 59 -0.54 -1.91 -4.15
N PRO A 60 -1.43 -2.88 -3.88
CA PRO A 60 -2.86 -2.62 -3.93
C PRO A 60 -3.25 -1.46 -2.99
N GLY A 61 -4.23 -0.66 -3.42
CA GLY A 61 -4.78 0.39 -2.57
C GLY A 61 -5.51 -0.18 -1.35
N LEU A 62 -5.41 0.52 -0.22
CA LEU A 62 -6.19 0.18 0.96
C LEU A 62 -7.66 0.56 0.73
N GLY A 63 -8.54 -0.38 0.96
CA GLY A 63 -9.98 -0.16 0.90
C GLY A 63 -10.65 -0.47 2.24
N ASP A 64 -11.73 0.22 2.54
CA ASP A 64 -12.54 -0.01 3.73
C ASP A 64 -11.72 -0.06 5.05
N SER A 65 -10.78 0.86 5.17
CA SER A 65 -9.79 0.89 6.25
C SER A 65 -10.43 0.99 7.65
N ALA A 66 -11.53 1.73 7.77
CA ALA A 66 -12.25 1.86 9.04
C ALA A 66 -12.81 0.52 9.52
N ARG A 67 -13.43 -0.24 8.62
CA ARG A 67 -13.96 -1.58 8.92
C ARG A 67 -12.84 -2.55 9.27
N LEU A 68 -11.76 -2.52 8.51
CA LEU A 68 -10.60 -3.37 8.73
C LEU A 68 -9.98 -3.11 10.12
N VAL A 69 -9.68 -1.85 10.42
CA VAL A 69 -9.09 -1.46 11.71
C VAL A 69 -10.02 -1.81 12.87
N ALA A 70 -11.32 -1.51 12.76
CA ALA A 70 -12.29 -1.85 13.78
C ALA A 70 -12.36 -3.36 14.05
N ARG A 71 -12.22 -4.17 13.01
CA ARG A 71 -12.25 -5.63 13.13
C ARG A 71 -10.99 -6.18 13.80
N VAL A 72 -9.81 -5.71 13.40
CA VAL A 72 -8.54 -6.25 13.89
C VAL A 72 -8.12 -5.69 15.25
N LYS A 73 -8.59 -4.52 15.64
CA LYS A 73 -8.35 -3.94 16.97
C LYS A 73 -8.78 -4.83 18.12
N LYS A 74 -9.76 -5.69 17.90
CA LYS A 74 -10.28 -6.62 18.92
C LYS A 74 -9.30 -7.75 19.23
N GLU A 75 -8.31 -7.94 18.41
CA GLU A 75 -7.34 -9.02 18.55
C GLU A 75 -6.12 -8.57 19.36
N GLY A 76 -5.54 -9.48 20.15
CA GLY A 76 -4.33 -9.20 20.93
C GLY A 76 -3.09 -8.95 20.07
N ASN A 77 -3.07 -9.50 18.84
CA ASN A 77 -2.05 -9.27 17.84
C ASN A 77 -2.74 -8.90 16.51
N PRO A 78 -3.10 -7.61 16.30
CA PRO A 78 -3.85 -7.20 15.12
C PRO A 78 -3.16 -7.55 13.79
N LEU A 79 -1.86 -7.31 13.70
CA LEU A 79 -1.11 -7.57 12.48
C LEU A 79 -1.03 -9.07 12.18
N GLY A 80 -0.71 -9.87 13.17
CA GLY A 80 -0.65 -11.33 13.02
C GLY A 80 -2.00 -11.91 12.61
N TRP A 81 -3.07 -11.45 13.24
CA TRP A 81 -4.42 -11.88 12.89
C TRP A 81 -4.74 -11.54 11.42
N LEU A 82 -4.48 -10.30 11.00
CA LEU A 82 -4.73 -9.84 9.63
C LEU A 82 -4.00 -10.72 8.60
N LEU A 83 -2.73 -11.03 8.84
CA LEU A 83 -1.89 -11.77 7.90
C LEU A 83 -2.23 -13.25 7.83
N HIS A 84 -2.85 -13.82 8.87
CA HIS A 84 -3.25 -15.23 8.91
C HIS A 84 -4.66 -15.49 8.37
N GLN A 85 -5.46 -14.44 8.15
CA GLN A 85 -6.80 -14.62 7.59
C GLN A 85 -6.74 -14.99 6.11
N VAL A 86 -7.69 -15.81 5.69
CA VAL A 86 -7.92 -16.11 4.28
C VAL A 86 -9.13 -15.30 3.83
N TRP A 87 -8.89 -14.28 3.03
CA TRP A 87 -9.93 -13.43 2.49
C TRP A 87 -10.34 -13.91 1.10
N ASP A 88 -11.63 -13.96 0.85
CA ASP A 88 -12.15 -14.28 -0.47
C ASP A 88 -11.98 -13.06 -1.39
N ARG A 89 -11.14 -13.21 -2.42
CA ARG A 89 -10.85 -12.16 -3.40
C ARG A 89 -12.11 -11.65 -4.10
N THR A 90 -13.11 -12.49 -4.29
CA THR A 90 -14.33 -12.12 -5.00
C THR A 90 -15.40 -11.56 -4.09
N ARG A 91 -15.47 -12.02 -2.83
CA ARG A 91 -16.48 -11.61 -1.87
C ARG A 91 -16.08 -10.41 -1.04
N ASP A 92 -14.81 -10.29 -0.72
CA ASP A 92 -14.29 -9.19 0.11
C ASP A 92 -12.99 -8.64 -0.47
N ARG A 93 -13.11 -8.03 -1.64
CA ARG A 93 -12.00 -7.50 -2.41
C ARG A 93 -11.20 -6.42 -1.66
N ALA A 94 -11.90 -5.55 -0.91
CA ALA A 94 -11.25 -4.48 -0.16
C ALA A 94 -10.33 -5.03 0.94
N LEU A 95 -10.79 -6.02 1.69
CA LEU A 95 -9.98 -6.65 2.73
C LEU A 95 -8.85 -7.52 2.14
N TYR A 96 -9.12 -8.22 1.06
CA TYR A 96 -8.09 -8.97 0.34
C TYR A 96 -6.96 -8.06 -0.15
N SER A 97 -7.31 -6.95 -0.81
CA SER A 97 -6.31 -5.98 -1.31
C SER A 97 -5.52 -5.34 -0.17
N SER A 98 -6.17 -5.01 0.92
CA SER A 98 -5.51 -4.45 2.10
C SER A 98 -4.54 -5.46 2.73
N GLN A 99 -4.91 -6.73 2.81
CA GLN A 99 -4.04 -7.79 3.30
C GLN A 99 -2.80 -7.95 2.41
N GLU A 100 -2.97 -7.93 1.10
CA GLU A 100 -1.85 -8.03 0.14
C GLU A 100 -0.89 -6.84 0.30
N ALA A 101 -1.41 -5.62 0.44
CA ALA A 101 -0.60 -4.44 0.67
C ALA A 101 0.19 -4.53 1.98
N VAL A 102 -0.46 -4.90 3.07
CA VAL A 102 0.18 -5.06 4.39
C VAL A 102 1.24 -6.15 4.36
N ARG A 103 0.96 -7.27 3.72
CA ARG A 103 1.90 -8.38 3.59
C ARG A 103 3.17 -7.96 2.83
N ASN A 104 3.02 -7.24 1.72
CA ASN A 104 4.16 -6.70 0.98
C ASN A 104 5.00 -5.75 1.84
N ILE A 105 4.37 -4.80 2.52
CA ILE A 105 5.08 -3.84 3.36
C ILE A 105 5.87 -4.56 4.46
N GLN A 106 5.25 -5.50 5.14
CA GLN A 106 5.91 -6.22 6.23
C GLN A 106 7.10 -7.05 5.74
N SER A 107 6.95 -7.73 4.61
CA SER A 107 7.95 -8.65 4.10
C SER A 107 9.10 -7.96 3.37
N ASP A 108 8.80 -6.93 2.59
CA ASP A 108 9.72 -6.43 1.58
C ASP A 108 10.10 -4.95 1.74
N ALA A 109 9.29 -4.12 2.39
CA ALA A 109 9.57 -2.70 2.51
C ALA A 109 10.65 -2.38 3.53
N ASP A 110 11.57 -1.50 3.15
CA ASP A 110 12.46 -0.81 4.09
C ASP A 110 11.85 0.51 4.55
N VAL A 111 11.18 1.21 3.61
CA VAL A 111 10.48 2.47 3.87
C VAL A 111 9.13 2.45 3.16
N VAL A 112 8.11 2.96 3.84
CA VAL A 112 6.76 3.11 3.30
C VAL A 112 6.55 4.53 2.82
N LEU A 113 6.13 4.68 1.57
CA LEU A 113 5.67 5.96 1.01
C LEU A 113 4.14 5.97 1.04
N TYR A 114 3.58 6.73 1.97
CA TYR A 114 2.15 6.86 2.14
C TYR A 114 1.61 8.07 1.39
N LEU A 115 0.83 7.81 0.35
CA LEU A 115 0.30 8.82 -0.55
C LEU A 115 -1.06 9.32 -0.09
N VAL A 116 -1.21 10.64 0.05
CA VAL A 116 -2.45 11.29 0.48
C VAL A 116 -2.89 12.30 -0.58
N ASN A 117 -4.18 12.39 -0.83
CA ASN A 117 -4.74 13.42 -1.68
C ASN A 117 -4.90 14.75 -0.90
N ALA A 118 -4.00 15.69 -1.12
CA ALA A 118 -4.00 16.97 -0.43
C ALA A 118 -5.17 17.90 -0.79
N SER A 119 -5.88 17.60 -1.89
CA SER A 119 -7.06 18.38 -2.31
C SER A 119 -8.38 17.87 -1.72
N GLU A 120 -8.34 16.77 -0.99
CA GLU A 120 -9.52 16.19 -0.35
C GLU A 120 -9.90 16.98 0.92
N GLU A 121 -11.19 17.21 1.10
CA GLU A 121 -11.67 17.88 2.31
C GLU A 121 -11.41 17.01 3.55
N PRO A 122 -11.01 17.62 4.69
CA PRO A 122 -10.69 16.85 5.89
C PRO A 122 -11.81 15.93 6.37
N GLY A 123 -13.07 16.31 6.16
CA GLY A 123 -14.22 15.47 6.51
C GLY A 123 -14.36 14.20 5.68
N ASP A 124 -13.84 14.21 4.46
CA ASP A 124 -13.86 13.08 3.54
C ASP A 124 -12.61 12.19 3.67
N ALA A 125 -11.57 12.68 4.32
CA ALA A 125 -10.29 12.01 4.51
C ALA A 125 -10.18 11.23 5.84
N GLY A 126 -11.29 10.82 6.43
CA GLY A 126 -11.32 10.09 7.71
C GLY A 126 -10.57 8.76 7.69
N TYR A 127 -10.39 8.17 6.51
CA TYR A 127 -9.59 6.96 6.33
C TYR A 127 -8.11 7.12 6.69
N VAL A 128 -7.56 8.33 6.62
CA VAL A 128 -6.13 8.59 6.87
C VAL A 128 -5.74 8.15 8.29
N ALA A 129 -6.54 8.49 9.29
CA ALA A 129 -6.27 8.10 10.67
C ALA A 129 -6.24 6.58 10.84
N HIS A 130 -7.16 5.87 10.21
CA HIS A 130 -7.22 4.40 10.26
C HIS A 130 -6.05 3.76 9.55
N GLU A 131 -5.66 4.29 8.40
CA GLU A 131 -4.55 3.76 7.61
C GLU A 131 -3.21 4.02 8.29
N LEU A 132 -3.01 5.18 8.90
CA LEU A 132 -1.81 5.45 9.70
C LEU A 132 -1.73 4.55 10.95
N GLU A 133 -2.85 4.24 11.57
CA GLU A 133 -2.89 3.27 12.66
C GLU A 133 -2.46 1.87 12.20
N LEU A 134 -2.97 1.43 11.05
CA LEU A 134 -2.60 0.16 10.43
C LEU A 134 -1.09 0.11 10.12
N LEU A 135 -0.54 1.16 9.53
CA LEU A 135 0.89 1.26 9.24
C LEU A 135 1.73 1.30 10.52
N GLY A 136 1.22 1.91 11.59
CA GLY A 136 1.86 1.92 12.90
C GLY A 136 2.06 0.52 13.48
N TRP A 137 1.14 -0.40 13.25
CA TRP A 137 1.28 -1.79 13.69
C TRP A 137 2.42 -2.52 12.96
N ILE A 138 2.71 -2.15 11.72
CA ILE A 138 3.79 -2.76 10.94
C ILE A 138 5.17 -2.29 11.43
N GLY A 139 5.27 -1.04 11.90
CA GLY A 139 6.47 -0.51 12.52
C GLY A 139 7.59 -0.14 11.57
N LYS A 140 7.34 -0.06 10.27
CA LYS A 140 8.33 0.42 9.28
C LYS A 140 8.31 1.96 9.23
N PRO A 141 9.44 2.61 8.86
CA PRO A 141 9.44 4.05 8.61
C PRO A 141 8.42 4.44 7.54
N VAL A 142 7.63 5.49 7.81
CA VAL A 142 6.61 6.02 6.91
C VAL A 142 6.93 7.48 6.58
N ILE A 143 6.90 7.78 5.29
CA ILE A 143 7.07 9.14 4.76
C ILE A 143 5.80 9.55 4.03
#